data_9085d1b07dd9e66326f3812f1f8cd95a
#
_entry.id   9085d1b07dd9e66326f3812f1f8cd95a
#
_cell.length_a   1.000
_cell.length_b   1.000
_cell.length_c   1.000
_cell.angle_alpha   90.00
_cell.angle_beta   90.00
_cell.angle_gamma   90.00
#
_symmetry.space_group_name_H-M   'P 1'
#
loop_
_entity.id
_entity.type
_entity.pdbx_description
1 polymer ?
#
loop_
_entity_poly.entity_id
_entity_poly.type
_entity_poly.pdbx_seq_one_letter_code
_entity_poly.pdbx_strand_id
1 'polypeptide(L)'
;MAQTITQLYYHVVFATKNRIEIIREDIEDELYAYIGGILNNHGSKLLIGNGTSNHSHFLLSLSKNLLIPSIVGTIKRDSSKWIKTKGGILTKFGWQDGYSAFTVGNSQLAAVKKYIANQKEHHKKHLFEDEMRGFYRKYDIPFDEKYVWD
;
A
#
# COMPACT_ATOMS: atom_id res chain seq x y z
N MET A 1 -30.10 -4.82 -20.06
CA MET A 1 -28.80 -4.22 -19.67
C MET A 1 -27.74 -5.29 -19.60
N ALA A 2 -26.53 -4.96 -20.04
CA ALA A 2 -25.43 -5.89 -19.97
C ALA A 2 -24.84 -5.91 -18.54
N GLN A 3 -24.46 -7.08 -18.08
CA GLN A 3 -23.72 -7.25 -16.84
C GLN A 3 -22.22 -7.30 -17.16
N THR A 4 -21.44 -6.43 -16.53
CA THR A 4 -19.99 -6.46 -16.65
C THR A 4 -19.41 -7.04 -15.36
N ILE A 5 -18.61 -8.08 -15.51
CA ILE A 5 -17.99 -8.78 -14.38
C ILE A 5 -16.49 -8.59 -14.46
N THR A 6 -15.90 -8.06 -13.40
CA THR A 6 -14.45 -7.90 -13.29
C THR A 6 -13.97 -8.42 -11.94
N GLN A 7 -12.72 -8.90 -11.91
CA GLN A 7 -12.04 -9.33 -10.70
C GLN A 7 -10.60 -8.81 -10.80
N LEU A 8 -10.37 -7.66 -10.20
CA LEU A 8 -9.13 -6.89 -10.36
C LEU A 8 -8.45 -6.76 -8.99
N TYR A 9 -7.49 -7.65 -8.74
CA TYR A 9 -6.71 -7.62 -7.51
C TYR A 9 -5.34 -7.01 -7.76
N TYR A 10 -4.90 -6.16 -6.82
CA TYR A 10 -3.61 -5.51 -6.86
C TYR A 10 -2.93 -5.55 -5.51
N HIS A 11 -1.62 -5.81 -5.54
CA HIS A 11 -0.74 -5.61 -4.40
C HIS A 11 -0.06 -4.27 -4.59
N VAL A 12 -0.39 -3.30 -3.75
CA VAL A 12 0.13 -1.93 -3.81
C VAL A 12 1.04 -1.70 -2.63
N VAL A 13 2.19 -1.10 -2.87
CA VAL A 13 3.19 -0.82 -1.83
C VAL A 13 3.69 0.61 -1.97
N PHE A 14 3.72 1.34 -0.86
CA PHE A 14 4.44 2.61 -0.81
C PHE A 14 4.96 2.89 0.59
N ALA A 15 6.02 3.68 0.63
CA ALA A 15 6.69 4.07 1.87
C ALA A 15 6.28 5.46 2.32
N THR A 16 6.65 5.80 3.55
CA THR A 16 6.66 7.18 4.03
C THR A 16 7.69 8.00 3.27
N LYS A 17 7.50 9.32 3.24
CA LYS A 17 8.48 10.25 2.63
C LYS A 17 9.85 10.06 3.28
N ASN A 18 10.87 9.85 2.46
CA ASN A 18 12.24 9.55 2.89
C ASN A 18 12.36 8.31 3.79
N ARG A 19 11.35 7.43 3.78
CA ARG A 19 11.29 6.20 4.60
C ARG A 19 11.46 6.48 6.09
N ILE A 20 10.95 7.61 6.55
CA ILE A 20 10.97 7.98 7.97
C ILE A 20 10.08 7.00 8.74
N GLU A 21 10.60 6.47 9.85
CA GLU A 21 9.89 5.57 10.72
C GLU A 21 8.91 6.34 11.61
N ILE A 22 7.73 6.63 11.09
CA ILE A 22 6.74 7.50 11.72
C ILE A 22 5.36 6.83 11.93
N ILE A 23 5.09 5.70 11.26
CA ILE A 23 3.84 4.95 11.46
C ILE A 23 3.98 4.14 12.75
N ARG A 24 3.37 4.62 13.82
CA ARG A 24 3.40 3.95 15.12
C ARG A 24 2.39 2.80 15.15
N GLU A 25 2.71 1.77 15.93
CA GLU A 25 1.81 0.62 16.09
C GLU A 25 0.44 1.02 16.65
N ASP A 26 0.37 2.04 17.50
CA ASP A 26 -0.87 2.50 18.11
C ASP A 26 -1.85 3.14 17.14
N ILE A 27 -1.40 3.55 15.95
CA ILE A 27 -2.27 4.13 14.92
C ILE A 27 -2.50 3.22 13.72
N GLU A 28 -1.76 2.12 13.60
CA GLU A 28 -1.82 1.24 12.42
C GLU A 28 -3.22 0.72 12.13
N ASP A 29 -3.89 0.16 13.12
CA ASP A 29 -5.22 -0.43 12.93
C ASP A 29 -6.23 0.62 12.45
N GLU A 30 -6.18 1.82 13.04
CA GLU A 30 -7.03 2.92 12.61
C GLU A 30 -6.67 3.39 11.19
N LEU A 31 -5.38 3.44 10.86
CA LEU A 31 -4.90 3.83 9.53
C LEU A 31 -5.46 2.88 8.46
N TYR A 32 -5.32 1.58 8.66
CA TYR A 32 -5.81 0.61 7.68
C TYR A 32 -7.33 0.55 7.62
N ALA A 33 -8.01 0.75 8.74
CA ALA A 33 -9.47 0.89 8.75
C ALA A 33 -9.91 2.13 7.96
N TYR A 34 -9.21 3.26 8.12
CA TYR A 34 -9.47 4.49 7.40
C TYR A 34 -9.28 4.31 5.88
N ILE A 35 -8.18 3.68 5.48
CA ILE A 35 -7.91 3.37 4.07
C ILE A 35 -8.96 2.42 3.50
N GLY A 36 -9.38 1.42 4.27
CA GLY A 36 -10.49 0.53 3.89
C GLY A 36 -11.78 1.30 3.63
N GLY A 37 -12.07 2.30 4.45
CA GLY A 37 -13.22 3.19 4.28
C GLY A 37 -13.14 4.01 2.99
N ILE A 38 -11.95 4.55 2.67
CA ILE A 38 -11.72 5.27 1.41
C ILE A 38 -12.03 4.36 0.22
N LEU A 39 -11.50 3.14 0.22
CA LEU A 39 -11.73 2.17 -0.84
C LEU A 39 -13.20 1.81 -0.99
N ASN A 40 -13.90 1.57 0.12
CA ASN A 40 -15.34 1.28 0.12
C ASN A 40 -16.15 2.41 -0.50
N ASN A 41 -15.81 3.66 -0.21
CA ASN A 41 -16.48 4.83 -0.77
C ASN A 41 -16.28 4.96 -2.28
N HIS A 42 -15.29 4.26 -2.84
CA HIS A 42 -14.99 4.24 -4.27
C HIS A 42 -15.33 2.91 -4.93
N GLY A 43 -16.22 2.13 -4.34
CA GLY A 43 -16.67 0.85 -4.90
C GLY A 43 -15.60 -0.23 -4.93
N SER A 44 -14.56 -0.08 -4.14
CA SER A 44 -13.42 -0.98 -4.06
C SER A 44 -13.32 -1.59 -2.66
N LYS A 45 -12.34 -2.45 -2.40
CA LYS A 45 -12.24 -3.12 -1.11
C LYS A 45 -10.77 -3.34 -0.73
N LEU A 46 -10.45 -3.08 0.54
CA LEU A 46 -9.18 -3.48 1.13
C LEU A 46 -9.32 -4.88 1.70
N LEU A 47 -8.62 -5.85 1.12
CA LEU A 47 -8.64 -7.25 1.61
C LEU A 47 -7.72 -7.42 2.80
N ILE A 48 -6.55 -6.78 2.77
CA ILE A 48 -5.62 -6.70 3.90
C ILE A 48 -4.70 -5.50 3.71
N GLY A 49 -4.39 -4.81 4.80
CA GLY A 49 -3.33 -3.81 4.89
C GLY A 49 -2.44 -4.12 6.07
N ASN A 50 -1.14 -4.01 5.88
CA ASN A 50 -0.15 -4.17 6.94
C ASN A 50 1.18 -3.58 6.46
N GLY A 51 2.11 -3.42 7.36
CA GLY A 51 3.41 -2.90 7.04
C GLY A 51 4.27 -2.76 8.27
N THR A 52 5.19 -1.83 8.22
CA THR A 52 6.07 -1.47 9.32
C THR A 52 5.99 0.03 9.59
N SER A 53 6.91 0.57 10.37
CA SER A 53 6.92 1.99 10.72
C SER A 53 7.16 2.93 9.54
N ASN A 54 7.67 2.45 8.41
CA ASN A 54 8.06 3.29 7.27
C ASN A 54 7.45 2.91 5.93
N HIS A 55 6.61 1.86 5.84
CA HIS A 55 5.95 1.47 4.60
C HIS A 55 4.71 0.62 4.84
N SER A 56 3.88 0.54 3.82
CA SER A 56 2.62 -0.21 3.88
C SER A 56 2.41 -1.03 2.61
N HIS A 57 1.85 -2.21 2.80
CA HIS A 57 1.37 -3.10 1.76
C HIS A 57 -0.13 -3.19 1.81
N PHE A 58 -0.76 -3.15 0.64
CA PHE A 58 -2.22 -3.25 0.52
C PHE A 58 -2.55 -4.29 -0.53
N LEU A 59 -3.43 -5.22 -0.19
CA LEU A 59 -4.08 -6.07 -1.18
C LEU A 59 -5.49 -5.55 -1.36
N LEU A 60 -5.79 -5.08 -2.56
CA LEU A 60 -7.09 -4.46 -2.83
C LEU A 60 -7.79 -5.09 -4.03
N SER A 61 -9.11 -5.04 -3.98
CA SER A 61 -9.99 -5.35 -5.09
C SER A 61 -10.48 -4.03 -5.68
N LEU A 62 -10.12 -3.74 -6.93
CA LEU A 62 -10.37 -2.46 -7.56
C LEU A 62 -11.67 -2.47 -8.36
N SER A 63 -12.47 -1.43 -8.21
CA SER A 63 -13.63 -1.20 -9.08
C SER A 63 -13.19 -1.11 -10.55
N LYS A 64 -14.01 -1.67 -11.44
CA LYS A 64 -13.82 -1.58 -12.90
C LYS A 64 -13.80 -0.13 -13.43
N ASN A 65 -14.31 0.81 -12.65
CA ASN A 65 -14.43 2.22 -13.03
C ASN A 65 -13.27 3.08 -12.53
N LEU A 66 -12.25 2.50 -11.91
CA LEU A 66 -11.12 3.23 -11.34
C LEU A 66 -9.80 2.85 -11.97
N LEU A 67 -8.88 3.82 -11.96
CA LEU A 67 -7.48 3.63 -12.33
C LEU A 67 -6.61 3.58 -11.08
N ILE A 68 -5.56 2.77 -11.11
CA ILE A 68 -4.60 2.65 -10.01
C ILE A 68 -4.04 4.02 -9.60
N PRO A 69 -3.54 4.88 -10.51
CA PRO A 69 -3.00 6.18 -10.07
C PRO A 69 -4.02 7.03 -9.33
N SER A 70 -5.28 6.99 -9.75
CA SER A 70 -6.35 7.78 -9.12
C SER A 70 -6.64 7.33 -7.70
N ILE A 71 -6.80 6.02 -7.49
CA ILE A 71 -7.12 5.49 -6.15
C ILE A 71 -5.93 5.62 -5.20
N VAL A 72 -4.72 5.38 -5.68
CA VAL A 72 -3.51 5.54 -4.86
C VAL A 72 -3.35 7.01 -4.44
N GLY A 73 -3.56 7.95 -5.36
CA GLY A 73 -3.53 9.38 -5.04
C GLY A 73 -4.55 9.76 -3.97
N THR A 74 -5.77 9.24 -4.07
CA THR A 74 -6.83 9.47 -3.07
C THR A 74 -6.45 8.89 -1.72
N ILE A 75 -5.97 7.64 -1.68
CA ILE A 75 -5.52 6.99 -0.44
C ILE A 75 -4.45 7.82 0.24
N LYS A 76 -3.43 8.23 -0.50
CA LYS A 76 -2.30 9.02 0.06
C LYS A 76 -2.76 10.37 0.60
N ARG A 77 -3.53 11.11 -0.20
CA ARG A 77 -4.01 12.44 0.18
C ARG A 77 -4.86 12.39 1.45
N ASP A 78 -5.87 11.54 1.45
CA ASP A 78 -6.86 11.52 2.52
C ASP A 78 -6.31 10.89 3.80
N SER A 79 -5.52 9.81 3.70
CA SER A 79 -4.88 9.21 4.87
C SER A 79 -3.83 10.13 5.48
N SER A 80 -3.07 10.85 4.66
CA SER A 80 -2.09 11.84 5.15
C SER A 80 -2.77 12.95 5.96
N LYS A 81 -3.88 13.49 5.45
CA LYS A 81 -4.68 14.49 6.19
C LYS A 81 -5.15 13.93 7.53
N TRP A 82 -5.67 12.73 7.52
CA TRP A 82 -6.18 12.08 8.72
C TRP A 82 -5.07 11.85 9.75
N ILE A 83 -3.91 11.32 9.33
CA ILE A 83 -2.77 11.10 10.24
C ILE A 83 -2.33 12.41 10.88
N LYS A 84 -2.27 13.49 10.13
CA LYS A 84 -1.86 14.80 10.65
C LYS A 84 -2.79 15.31 11.76
N THR A 85 -4.05 14.91 11.78
CA THR A 85 -4.97 15.28 12.85
C THR A 85 -4.62 14.68 14.21
N LYS A 86 -3.76 13.65 14.23
CA LYS A 86 -3.31 13.02 15.48
C LYS A 86 -2.30 13.87 16.26
N GLY A 87 -1.76 14.92 15.64
CA GLY A 87 -0.90 15.90 16.31
C GLY A 87 0.54 15.44 16.50
N GLY A 88 1.32 16.22 17.23
CA GLY A 88 2.72 15.95 17.52
C GLY A 88 3.56 15.81 16.24
N ILE A 89 4.45 14.83 16.21
CA ILE A 89 5.31 14.56 15.06
C ILE A 89 4.49 14.17 13.81
N LEU A 90 3.29 13.63 13.98
CA LEU A 90 2.44 13.20 12.89
C LEU A 90 1.91 14.34 12.04
N THR A 91 2.00 15.59 12.51
CA THR A 91 1.68 16.78 11.71
C THR A 91 2.60 16.94 10.50
N LYS A 92 3.78 16.30 10.54
CA LYS A 92 4.78 16.32 9.46
C LYS A 92 4.71 15.08 8.57
N PHE A 93 3.70 14.24 8.74
CA PHE A 93 3.55 13.01 7.98
C PHE A 93 3.44 13.27 6.48
N GLY A 94 4.06 12.40 5.69
CA GLY A 94 3.89 12.36 4.24
C GLY A 94 4.23 10.98 3.70
N TRP A 95 3.56 10.60 2.61
CA TRP A 95 3.91 9.41 1.84
C TRP A 95 4.95 9.77 0.77
N GLN A 96 5.74 8.78 0.31
CA GLN A 96 6.57 8.96 -0.87
C GLN A 96 5.71 9.38 -2.08
N ASP A 97 6.30 10.01 -3.07
CA ASP A 97 5.57 10.45 -4.27
C ASP A 97 5.19 9.25 -5.14
N GLY A 98 6.09 8.30 -5.29
CA GLY A 98 5.85 7.09 -6.07
C GLY A 98 5.12 5.98 -5.30
N TYR A 99 4.92 4.88 -5.99
CA TYR A 99 4.38 3.64 -5.42
C TYR A 99 4.74 2.48 -6.34
N SER A 100 4.57 1.26 -5.84
CA SER A 100 4.63 0.05 -6.67
C SER A 100 3.28 -0.65 -6.64
N ALA A 101 2.86 -1.20 -7.78
CA ALA A 101 1.62 -1.94 -7.88
C ALA A 101 1.82 -3.16 -8.76
N PHE A 102 1.34 -4.31 -8.30
CA PHE A 102 1.45 -5.58 -9.00
C PHE A 102 0.07 -6.22 -9.09
N THR A 103 -0.26 -6.76 -10.25
CA THR A 103 -1.50 -7.54 -10.40
C THR A 103 -1.39 -8.84 -9.63
N VAL A 104 -2.53 -9.30 -9.09
CA VAL A 104 -2.61 -10.56 -8.34
C VAL A 104 -3.71 -11.40 -8.94
N GLY A 105 -3.37 -12.62 -9.37
CA GLY A 105 -4.36 -13.58 -9.83
C GLY A 105 -5.11 -14.20 -8.64
N ASN A 106 -6.33 -14.69 -8.90
CA ASN A 106 -7.15 -15.29 -7.85
C ASN A 106 -6.42 -16.44 -7.13
N SER A 107 -5.65 -17.25 -7.85
CA SER A 107 -4.88 -18.36 -7.28
C SER A 107 -3.75 -17.89 -6.34
N GLN A 108 -3.36 -16.62 -6.39
CA GLN A 108 -2.27 -16.06 -5.58
C GLN A 108 -2.77 -15.28 -4.36
N LEU A 109 -4.07 -15.09 -4.22
CA LEU A 109 -4.64 -14.28 -3.13
C LEU A 109 -4.20 -14.75 -1.75
N ALA A 110 -4.32 -16.04 -1.47
CA ALA A 110 -3.95 -16.60 -0.17
C ALA A 110 -2.48 -16.38 0.16
N ALA A 111 -1.60 -16.58 -0.82
CA ALA A 111 -0.15 -16.39 -0.65
C ALA A 111 0.19 -14.91 -0.40
N VAL A 112 -0.43 -13.99 -1.14
CA VAL A 112 -0.20 -12.55 -0.96
C VAL A 112 -0.75 -12.06 0.38
N LYS A 113 -1.93 -12.52 0.80
CA LYS A 113 -2.48 -12.21 2.13
C LYS A 113 -1.52 -12.64 3.25
N LYS A 114 -1.00 -13.85 3.16
CA LYS A 114 -0.04 -14.37 4.13
C LYS A 114 1.25 -13.56 4.14
N TYR A 115 1.76 -13.21 2.97
CA TYR A 115 2.95 -12.38 2.84
C TYR A 115 2.74 -11.02 3.52
N ILE A 116 1.63 -10.35 3.28
CA ILE A 116 1.32 -9.05 3.88
C ILE A 116 1.13 -9.19 5.39
N ALA A 117 0.44 -10.23 5.85
CA ALA A 117 0.24 -10.48 7.27
C ALA A 117 1.55 -10.66 8.05
N ASN A 118 2.60 -11.15 7.38
CA ASN A 118 3.90 -11.42 7.99
C ASN A 118 4.92 -10.28 7.84
N GLN A 119 4.50 -9.08 7.45
CA GLN A 119 5.42 -7.96 7.17
C GLN A 119 6.33 -7.61 8.35
N LYS A 120 5.82 -7.61 9.57
CA LYS A 120 6.63 -7.27 10.74
C LYS A 120 7.72 -8.30 11.00
N GLU A 121 7.42 -9.58 10.83
CA GLU A 121 8.42 -10.65 10.96
C GLU A 121 9.45 -10.62 9.84
N HIS A 122 8.99 -10.39 8.60
CA HIS A 122 9.86 -10.27 7.43
C HIS A 122 10.88 -9.15 7.61
N HIS A 123 10.44 -7.97 8.08
CA HIS A 123 11.30 -6.79 8.24
C HIS A 123 12.19 -6.80 9.48
N LYS A 124 12.09 -7.77 10.35
CA LYS A 124 13.13 -8.03 11.36
C LYS A 124 14.47 -8.41 10.73
N LYS A 125 14.46 -8.95 9.50
CA LYS A 125 15.65 -9.46 8.80
C LYS A 125 15.94 -8.78 7.47
N HIS A 126 15.00 -7.99 6.93
CA HIS A 126 15.09 -7.40 5.60
C HIS A 126 14.68 -5.93 5.62
N LEU A 127 15.42 -5.10 4.88
CA LEU A 127 15.06 -3.70 4.68
C LEU A 127 14.00 -3.56 3.58
N PHE A 128 13.23 -2.48 3.63
CA PHE A 128 12.21 -2.18 2.63
C PHE A 128 12.80 -2.12 1.21
N GLU A 129 13.92 -1.44 1.04
CA GLU A 129 14.56 -1.30 -0.27
C GLU A 129 14.97 -2.66 -0.85
N ASP A 130 15.50 -3.55 -0.02
CA ASP A 130 15.89 -4.90 -0.45
C ASP A 130 14.69 -5.75 -0.82
N GLU A 131 13.60 -5.63 -0.07
CA GLU A 131 12.33 -6.27 -0.39
C GLU A 131 11.83 -5.83 -1.77
N MET A 132 11.82 -4.54 -2.04
CA MET A 132 11.33 -4.00 -3.29
C MET A 132 12.23 -4.36 -4.47
N ARG A 133 13.55 -4.34 -4.30
CA ARG A 133 14.49 -4.83 -5.32
C ARG A 133 14.22 -6.29 -5.67
N GLY A 134 13.89 -7.11 -4.67
CA GLY A 134 13.49 -8.50 -4.87
C GLY A 134 12.27 -8.63 -5.78
N PHE A 135 11.23 -7.83 -5.55
CA PHE A 135 10.05 -7.80 -6.41
C PHE A 135 10.38 -7.37 -7.83
N TYR A 136 11.14 -6.31 -8.00
CA TYR A 136 11.49 -5.81 -9.33
C TYR A 136 12.29 -6.82 -10.13
N ARG A 137 13.23 -7.53 -9.49
CA ARG A 137 13.99 -8.61 -10.14
C ARG A 137 13.11 -9.81 -10.48
N LYS A 138 12.23 -10.20 -9.55
CA LYS A 138 11.32 -11.34 -9.76
C LYS A 138 10.39 -11.14 -10.94
N TYR A 139 9.93 -9.91 -11.16
CA TYR A 139 8.98 -9.57 -12.22
C TYR A 139 9.64 -8.93 -13.44
N ASP A 140 10.98 -8.93 -13.51
CA ASP A 140 11.75 -8.32 -14.61
C ASP A 140 11.35 -6.86 -14.86
N ILE A 141 11.16 -6.10 -13.79
CA ILE A 141 10.79 -4.69 -13.89
C ILE A 141 12.05 -3.83 -13.82
N PRO A 142 12.35 -3.05 -14.87
CA PRO A 142 13.46 -2.10 -14.82
C PRO A 142 13.15 -0.97 -13.86
N PHE A 143 14.14 -0.54 -13.08
CA PHE A 143 13.99 0.57 -12.14
C PHE A 143 15.30 1.35 -12.03
N ASP A 144 15.19 2.61 -11.64
CA ASP A 144 16.33 3.50 -11.44
C ASP A 144 16.49 3.76 -9.94
N GLU A 145 17.60 3.30 -9.38
CA GLU A 145 17.93 3.46 -7.95
C GLU A 145 17.86 4.93 -7.48
N LYS A 146 18.10 5.86 -8.39
CA LYS A 146 18.08 7.29 -8.08
C LYS A 146 16.66 7.82 -7.80
N TYR A 147 15.65 7.24 -8.45
CA TYR A 147 14.29 7.79 -8.45
C TYR A 147 13.22 6.88 -7.83
N VAL A 148 13.47 5.58 -7.78
CA VAL A 148 12.46 4.61 -7.37
C VAL A 148 12.00 4.79 -5.91
N TRP A 149 12.82 5.43 -5.10
CA TRP A 149 12.53 5.64 -3.68
C TRP A 149 11.84 6.98 -3.38
N ASP A 150 11.71 7.86 -4.35
CA ASP A 150 11.06 9.16 -4.20
C ASP A 150 9.52 9.07 -4.09
#